data_1b816a764265eac724d5f811c4322ec9
#
_entry.id   1b816a764265eac724d5f811c4322ec9
#
_cell.length_a   1.000
_cell.length_b   1.000
_cell.length_c   1.000
_cell.angle_alpha   90.00
_cell.angle_beta   90.00
_cell.angle_gamma   90.00
#
_symmetry.space_group_name_H-M   'P 1'
#
loop_
_entity.id
_entity.type
_entity.pdbx_description
1 polymer ?
#
loop_
_entity_poly.entity_id
_entity_poly.type
_entity_poly.pdbx_seq_one_letter_code
_entity_poly.pdbx_strand_id
1 'polypeptide(L)'
;MKATVLRLYMHESRRFRGMLLYEWLLEQGRKLGIHGGSAFRAVAGYGRHGVLHEQRFFELAGELPVVTEFIVSEADAERILALVRKENIDLVYVCWPAEYAATSAPDAPAAPGPASDSPGGTS
;
A
#
# COMPACT_ATOMS: atom_id res chain seq x y z
N MET A 1 16.46 -11.61 1.50
CA MET A 1 15.78 -11.77 2.79
C MET A 1 14.29 -11.91 2.55
N LYS A 2 13.62 -12.51 3.48
CA LYS A 2 12.19 -12.75 3.32
C LYS A 2 11.38 -11.54 3.67
N ALA A 3 10.34 -11.31 2.93
CA ALA A 3 9.45 -10.17 3.14
C ALA A 3 8.03 -10.60 2.83
N THR A 4 7.10 -9.72 3.13
CA THR A 4 5.71 -9.89 2.79
C THR A 4 5.30 -8.68 1.98
N VAL A 5 4.66 -8.92 0.86
CA VAL A 5 4.08 -7.83 0.08
C VAL A 5 2.63 -7.72 0.51
N LEU A 6 2.24 -6.54 0.93
CA LEU A 6 0.87 -6.26 1.34
C LEU A 6 0.33 -5.19 0.41
N ARG A 7 -0.79 -5.49 -0.24
CA ARG A 7 -1.46 -4.53 -1.11
C ARG A 7 -2.87 -4.31 -0.63
N LEU A 8 -3.23 -3.04 -0.50
CA LEU A 8 -4.56 -2.65 -0.07
C LEU A 8 -5.19 -1.86 -1.22
N TYR A 9 -6.43 -2.19 -1.53
CA TYR A 9 -7.09 -1.67 -2.72
C TYR A 9 -8.20 -0.71 -2.33
N MET A 10 -8.31 0.41 -3.04
CA MET A 10 -9.32 1.42 -2.74
C MET A 10 -9.55 2.27 -3.98
N HIS A 11 -10.61 3.03 -3.98
CA HIS A 11 -10.80 4.03 -5.01
C HIS A 11 -9.92 5.22 -4.74
N GLU A 12 -9.45 5.86 -5.79
CA GLU A 12 -8.54 6.97 -5.63
C GLU A 12 -9.15 8.12 -4.86
N SER A 13 -10.46 8.27 -4.91
CA SER A 13 -11.12 9.39 -4.24
C SER A 13 -11.58 9.07 -2.83
N ARG A 14 -11.35 7.87 -2.37
CA ARG A 14 -11.83 7.50 -1.03
C ARG A 14 -11.10 8.28 0.03
N ARG A 15 -11.85 8.78 0.99
CA ARG A 15 -11.29 9.65 2.02
C ARG A 15 -11.49 9.04 3.39
N PHE A 16 -10.62 9.44 4.31
CA PHE A 16 -10.70 9.04 5.70
C PHE A 16 -10.12 10.18 6.53
N ARG A 17 -10.92 10.67 7.46
CA ARG A 17 -10.51 11.74 8.38
C ARG A 17 -9.98 12.95 7.64
N GLY A 18 -10.65 13.32 6.56
CA GLY A 18 -10.31 14.54 5.86
C GLY A 18 -9.20 14.44 4.87
N MET A 19 -8.63 13.27 4.65
CA MET A 19 -7.59 13.14 3.66
C MET A 19 -7.86 11.92 2.80
N LEU A 20 -7.16 11.81 1.71
CA LEU A 20 -7.32 10.64 0.86
C LEU A 20 -6.84 9.41 1.60
N LEU A 21 -7.60 8.33 1.48
CA LEU A 21 -7.30 7.14 2.26
C LEU A 21 -5.91 6.60 1.96
N TYR A 22 -5.49 6.60 0.69
CA TYR A 22 -4.18 6.06 0.38
C TYR A 22 -3.08 6.93 1.00
N GLU A 23 -3.30 8.23 1.09
CA GLU A 23 -2.32 9.10 1.74
C GLU A 23 -2.28 8.82 3.23
N TRP A 24 -3.46 8.60 3.83
CA TRP A 24 -3.51 8.30 5.24
C TRP A 24 -2.78 7.00 5.55
N LEU A 25 -2.96 5.98 4.69
CA LEU A 25 -2.28 4.72 4.90
C LEU A 25 -0.77 4.88 4.83
N LEU A 26 -0.29 5.64 3.85
CA LEU A 26 1.15 5.87 3.75
C LEU A 26 1.68 6.63 4.96
N GLU A 27 0.92 7.59 5.43
CA GLU A 27 1.31 8.35 6.59
C GLU A 27 1.36 7.45 7.83
N GLN A 28 0.38 6.58 8.00
CA GLN A 28 0.38 5.68 9.14
C GLN A 28 1.51 4.69 9.06
N GLY A 29 1.82 4.20 7.88
CA GLY A 29 2.96 3.31 7.73
C GLY A 29 4.24 3.98 8.15
N ARG A 30 4.42 5.23 7.77
CA ARG A 30 5.59 5.97 8.16
C ARG A 30 5.64 6.14 9.68
N LYS A 31 4.51 6.44 10.30
CA LYS A 31 4.46 6.60 11.74
C LYS A 31 4.76 5.31 12.48
N LEU A 32 4.43 4.18 11.88
CA LEU A 32 4.73 2.89 12.48
C LEU A 32 6.19 2.49 12.29
N GLY A 33 6.98 3.31 11.64
CA GLY A 33 8.37 3.00 11.42
C GLY A 33 8.63 2.14 10.21
N ILE A 34 7.65 2.00 9.35
CA ILE A 34 7.80 1.20 8.14
C ILE A 34 8.51 2.05 7.11
N HIS A 35 9.55 1.48 6.51
CA HIS A 35 10.49 2.26 5.73
C HIS A 35 10.05 2.59 4.33
N GLY A 36 9.10 1.94 3.77
CA GLY A 36 8.71 2.27 2.43
C GLY A 36 7.29 1.85 2.13
N GLY A 37 6.61 2.68 1.38
CA GLY A 37 5.29 2.37 0.89
C GLY A 37 5.07 3.16 -0.37
N SER A 38 4.21 2.66 -1.23
CA SER A 38 3.95 3.29 -2.50
C SER A 38 2.47 3.17 -2.82
N ALA A 39 1.96 4.12 -3.56
CA ALA A 39 0.60 4.05 -4.05
C ALA A 39 0.66 4.04 -5.56
N PHE A 40 -0.07 3.13 -6.17
CA PHE A 40 -0.11 2.98 -7.61
C PHE A 40 -1.55 3.18 -8.07
N ARG A 41 -1.73 3.98 -9.10
CA ARG A 41 -3.05 4.16 -9.67
C ARG A 41 -3.19 3.25 -10.88
N ALA A 42 -4.27 2.50 -10.94
CA ALA A 42 -4.53 1.69 -12.10
C ALA A 42 -4.90 2.59 -13.27
N VAL A 43 -4.49 2.22 -14.46
CA VAL A 43 -4.88 2.99 -15.62
C VAL A 43 -6.31 2.64 -16.03
N ALA A 44 -6.81 1.49 -15.58
CA ALA A 44 -8.18 1.06 -15.80
C ALA A 44 -8.44 -0.09 -14.87
N GLY A 45 -9.70 -0.34 -14.56
CA GLY A 45 -9.98 -1.50 -13.74
C GLY A 45 -11.38 -1.45 -13.16
N TYR A 46 -11.76 -2.56 -12.56
CA TYR A 46 -13.01 -2.64 -11.82
C TYR A 46 -12.81 -3.60 -10.66
N GLY A 47 -13.63 -3.48 -9.66
CA GLY A 47 -13.51 -4.32 -8.50
C GLY A 47 -14.74 -5.15 -8.27
N ARG A 48 -14.63 -6.00 -7.28
CA ARG A 48 -15.74 -6.88 -6.95
C ARG A 48 -17.00 -6.11 -6.53
N HIS A 49 -16.82 -4.92 -6.03
CA HIS A 49 -17.97 -4.10 -5.69
C HIS A 49 -18.39 -3.23 -6.83
N GLY A 50 -17.63 -3.19 -7.87
CA GLY A 50 -17.98 -2.39 -8.99
C GLY A 50 -19.16 -3.05 -9.67
N VAL A 51 -20.21 -2.33 -9.81
CA VAL A 51 -21.33 -2.84 -10.53
C VAL A 51 -20.92 -2.91 -11.97
N LEU A 52 -21.15 -4.04 -12.58
CA LEU A 52 -20.61 -4.29 -13.90
C LEU A 52 -20.91 -3.21 -14.90
N HIS A 53 -22.09 -2.66 -14.84
CA HIS A 53 -22.46 -1.68 -15.83
C HIS A 53 -21.79 -0.34 -15.61
N GLU A 54 -21.05 -0.18 -14.51
CA GLU A 54 -20.42 1.09 -14.24
C GLU A 54 -18.94 1.08 -14.39
N GLN A 55 -18.36 -0.06 -14.57
CA GLN A 55 -16.91 -0.16 -14.46
C GLN A 55 -16.15 0.63 -15.52
N ARG A 56 -16.74 0.80 -16.68
CA ARG A 56 -16.02 1.49 -17.73
C ARG A 56 -15.90 2.98 -17.52
N PHE A 57 -16.51 3.48 -16.47
CA PHE A 57 -16.46 4.91 -16.23
C PHE A 57 -15.58 5.29 -15.06
N PHE A 58 -14.76 4.38 -14.60
CA PHE A 58 -13.92 4.64 -13.45
C PHE A 58 -13.07 5.88 -13.63
N GLU A 59 -12.42 5.99 -14.77
CA GLU A 59 -11.50 7.10 -14.97
C GLU A 59 -12.19 8.43 -15.10
N LEU A 60 -13.46 8.42 -15.44
CA LEU A 60 -14.15 9.67 -15.65
C LEU A 60 -14.59 10.32 -14.36
N ALA A 61 -14.69 9.57 -13.31
CA ALA A 61 -15.17 10.09 -12.05
C ALA A 61 -14.11 10.17 -10.98
N GLY A 62 -12.87 10.00 -11.34
CA GLY A 62 -11.83 9.99 -10.33
C GLY A 62 -11.93 8.78 -9.47
N GLU A 63 -12.44 7.70 -10.03
CA GLU A 63 -12.65 6.49 -9.26
C GLU A 63 -11.76 5.36 -9.70
N LEU A 64 -10.63 5.70 -10.27
CA LEU A 64 -9.68 4.66 -10.63
C LEU A 64 -9.21 3.93 -9.37
N PRO A 65 -9.01 2.65 -9.47
CA PRO A 65 -8.47 1.92 -8.33
C PRO A 65 -7.06 2.38 -8.01
N VAL A 66 -6.77 2.44 -6.72
CA VAL A 66 -5.44 2.73 -6.24
C VAL A 66 -5.02 1.57 -5.35
N VAL A 67 -3.77 1.18 -5.48
CA VAL A 67 -3.19 0.15 -4.64
C VAL A 67 -2.15 0.81 -3.78
N THR A 68 -2.26 0.63 -2.47
CA THR A 68 -1.20 1.04 -1.56
C THR A 68 -0.41 -0.22 -1.22
N GLU A 69 0.89 -0.19 -1.46
CA GLU A 69 1.71 -1.37 -1.32
C GLU A 69 2.81 -1.14 -0.29
N PHE A 70 3.00 -2.13 0.55
CA PHE A 70 4.11 -2.15 1.49
C PHE A 70 4.86 -3.45 1.30
N ILE A 71 6.18 -3.39 1.30
CA ILE A 71 7.02 -4.59 1.28
C ILE A 71 7.73 -4.60 2.62
N VAL A 72 7.29 -5.50 3.50
CA VAL A 72 7.62 -5.41 4.91
C VAL A 72 7.80 -6.79 5.49
N SER A 73 8.13 -6.84 6.76
CA SER A 73 8.12 -8.12 7.46
C SER A 73 6.67 -8.55 7.68
N GLU A 74 6.50 -9.82 7.95
CA GLU A 74 5.17 -10.32 8.24
C GLU A 74 4.57 -9.61 9.45
N ALA A 75 5.39 -9.33 10.45
CA ALA A 75 4.91 -8.64 11.64
C ALA A 75 4.44 -7.22 11.31
N ASP A 76 5.16 -6.53 10.46
CA ASP A 76 4.74 -5.18 10.09
C ASP A 76 3.49 -5.19 9.25
N ALA A 77 3.33 -6.20 8.39
CA ALA A 77 2.09 -6.31 7.64
C ALA A 77 0.91 -6.47 8.58
N GLU A 78 1.08 -7.27 9.64
CA GLU A 78 0.02 -7.44 10.62
C GLU A 78 -0.26 -6.15 11.38
N ARG A 79 0.76 -5.37 11.65
CA ARG A 79 0.54 -4.10 12.32
C ARG A 79 -0.30 -3.14 11.48
N ILE A 80 -0.04 -3.11 10.18
CA ILE A 80 -0.83 -2.28 9.29
C ILE A 80 -2.27 -2.77 9.26
N LEU A 81 -2.46 -4.08 9.12
CA LEU A 81 -3.81 -4.62 9.06
C LEU A 81 -4.55 -4.42 10.37
N ALA A 82 -3.86 -4.53 11.49
CA ALA A 82 -4.49 -4.28 12.78
C ALA A 82 -4.98 -2.84 12.88
N LEU A 83 -4.19 -1.92 12.36
CA LEU A 83 -4.60 -0.52 12.36
C LEU A 83 -5.84 -0.30 11.52
N VAL A 84 -5.86 -0.90 10.33
CA VAL A 84 -7.01 -0.76 9.43
C VAL A 84 -8.26 -1.32 10.10
N ARG A 85 -8.13 -2.47 10.75
CA ARG A 85 -9.27 -3.07 11.45
C ARG A 85 -9.73 -2.21 12.63
N LYS A 86 -8.78 -1.67 13.36
CA LYS A 86 -9.11 -0.84 14.50
C LYS A 86 -9.92 0.39 14.09
N GLU A 87 -9.60 0.92 12.93
CA GLU A 87 -10.31 2.10 12.45
C GLU A 87 -11.56 1.74 11.68
N ASN A 88 -11.90 0.49 11.61
CA ASN A 88 -13.11 0.02 10.92
C ASN A 88 -13.13 0.42 9.45
N ILE A 89 -11.99 0.41 8.82
CA ILE A 89 -11.91 0.71 7.40
C ILE A 89 -12.08 -0.59 6.64
N ASP A 90 -13.07 -0.63 5.77
CA ASP A 90 -13.38 -1.82 5.00
C ASP A 90 -12.59 -1.80 3.70
N LEU A 91 -11.63 -2.68 3.56
CA LEU A 91 -10.76 -2.73 2.40
C LEU A 91 -10.55 -4.16 1.96
N VAL A 92 -10.37 -4.33 0.67
CA VAL A 92 -9.85 -5.58 0.14
C VAL A 92 -8.34 -5.49 0.16
N TYR A 93 -7.69 -6.54 0.58
CA TYR A 93 -6.24 -6.58 0.54
C TYR A 93 -5.78 -7.97 0.12
N VAL A 94 -4.56 -8.05 -0.37
CA VAL A 94 -3.89 -9.31 -0.59
C VAL A 94 -2.50 -9.20 0.00
N CYS A 95 -1.94 -10.33 0.39
CA CYS A 95 -0.55 -10.34 0.81
C CYS A 95 0.05 -11.68 0.43
N TRP A 96 1.35 -11.68 0.19
CA TRP A 96 2.05 -12.91 -0.16
C TRP A 96 3.52 -12.78 0.22
N PRO A 97 4.18 -13.93 0.44
CA PRO A 97 5.61 -13.88 0.76
C PRO A 97 6.43 -13.54 -0.47
N ALA A 98 7.55 -12.91 -0.25
CA ALA A 98 8.41 -12.49 -1.33
C ALA A 98 9.86 -12.53 -0.90
N GLU A 99 10.76 -12.58 -1.87
CA GLU A 99 12.17 -12.43 -1.62
C GLU A 99 12.54 -10.99 -1.94
N TYR A 100 13.32 -10.40 -1.08
CA TYR A 100 13.66 -9.01 -1.19
C TYR A 100 15.17 -8.84 -1.06
N ALA A 101 15.78 -8.18 -2.01
CA ALA A 101 17.22 -7.95 -1.98
C ALA A 101 17.57 -6.83 -2.94
N ALA A 102 18.71 -6.23 -2.73
CA ALA A 102 19.27 -5.29 -3.68
C ALA A 102 20.34 -5.98 -4.49
N THR A 103 20.47 -5.60 -5.74
CA THR A 103 21.47 -6.24 -6.58
C THR A 103 22.88 -5.90 -6.15
N SER A 104 23.06 -4.76 -5.50
CA SER A 104 24.38 -4.36 -5.06
C SER A 104 24.72 -4.93 -3.70
N ALA A 105 23.75 -5.42 -2.95
CA ALA A 105 23.98 -5.97 -1.63
C ALA A 105 22.96 -7.07 -1.40
N PRO A 106 23.40 -8.29 -1.19
CA PRO A 106 22.45 -9.39 -1.02
C PRO A 106 21.59 -9.26 0.21
N ASP A 107 22.05 -8.53 1.21
CA ASP A 107 21.27 -8.40 2.42
C ASP A 107 20.67 -7.02 2.53
N ALA A 108 19.90 -6.63 1.58
CA ALA A 108 19.29 -5.31 1.61
C ALA A 108 18.45 -5.16 2.86
N PRO A 109 18.73 -4.18 3.66
CA PRO A 109 18.05 -4.08 4.94
C PRO A 109 16.72 -3.37 4.90
N ALA A 110 16.46 -2.58 3.94
CA ALA A 110 15.28 -1.76 3.96
C ALA A 110 14.41 -2.05 2.78
N ALA A 111 13.12 -1.89 2.96
CA ALA A 111 12.19 -2.07 1.88
C ALA A 111 12.38 -1.00 0.84
N PRO A 112 12.12 -1.32 -0.41
CA PRO A 112 12.21 -0.31 -1.45
C PRO A 112 11.12 0.71 -1.26
N GLY A 113 11.41 1.91 -1.58
CA GLY A 113 10.43 2.96 -1.50
C GLY A 113 11.06 4.24 -1.85
N PRO A 114 10.27 5.18 -2.27
CA PRO A 114 10.85 6.43 -2.75
C PRO A 114 11.59 7.17 -1.69
N ALA A 115 11.20 7.01 -0.47
CA ALA A 115 11.82 7.78 0.56
C ALA A 115 13.00 7.11 1.16
N SER A 116 13.34 6.03 0.62
CA SER A 116 14.39 5.29 1.27
C SER A 116 15.64 5.96 1.26
N ASP A 117 15.67 7.03 0.69
CA ASP A 117 16.80 7.63 0.71
C ASP A 117 17.14 8.28 1.84
N SER A 118 16.74 8.10 2.67
CA SER A 118 17.08 8.63 3.77
C SER A 118 18.28 8.30 4.18
N PRO A 119 18.90 8.87 4.44
CA PRO A 119 20.01 8.58 4.84
C PRO A 119 20.21 7.66 5.60
N GLY A 120 20.20 7.45 5.76
CA GLY A 120 20.45 6.68 6.35
C GLY A 120 20.14 5.85 6.52
N GLY A 121 19.87 5.84 6.33
CA GLY A 121 19.64 5.10 6.50
C GLY A 121 19.88 4.22 6.27
N THR A 122 19.87 4.14 6.12
CA THR A 122 20.04 3.31 5.97
C THR A 122 20.51 2.65 5.54
N SER A 123 20.61 2.58 5.37
CA SER A 123 21.09 1.99 5.10
C SER A 123 21.36 1.74 5.08
#